data_aea7c59179c29a5688cacc0e303c2488
#
_entry.id   aea7c59179c29a5688cacc0e303c2488
#
_cell.length_a   1.000
_cell.length_b   1.000
_cell.length_c   1.000
_cell.angle_alpha   90.00
_cell.angle_beta   90.00
_cell.angle_gamma   90.00
#
_symmetry.space_group_name_H-M   'P 1'
#
loop_
_entity.id
_entity.type
_entity.pdbx_description
1 polymer ?
#
loop_
_entity_poly.entity_id
_entity_poly.type
_entity_poly.pdbx_seq_one_letter_code
_entity_poly.pdbx_strand_id
1 'polypeptide(L)'
;MLVLLSSVWLLTTSSSAQVEPAPAEGALTTLGTLKSKKITESSGLARSHFIEDAWWTMNDSGHGTAVYMFGDKGQTIADCNLKNAKNRDWEAMASFQRDGKNYLLVADVGDNVSRRERCQLYIFEEPKFKPKKKKSYSKKLKATRLEFRYEDGPRNCEAVACVPDGESVFLIEKIFLETNKRRHPGIYELKLPPLKPPLNEDEDGQDEENTMLVAKRIASFPFRGVTGMSISPNGKRLVIRNYLSAHLFERVAVDGKLPTWEQVFRDSKPKSVPMPLQVQGEAICFTRDNNHLIVTSETARQTIWKVNVASQQESQDDVHQEEPTTTNGIEQSATPLKTTEAQ
;
A
#
# COMPACT_ATOMS: atom_id res chain seq x y z
N MET A 1 -20.48 64.14 -12.56
CA MET A 1 -20.10 63.05 -11.63
C MET A 1 -20.81 61.78 -12.14
N LEU A 2 -20.12 61.03 -12.98
CA LEU A 2 -20.66 59.84 -13.66
C LEU A 2 -20.19 58.62 -12.86
N VAL A 3 -21.12 57.81 -12.32
CA VAL A 3 -20.86 56.54 -11.66
C VAL A 3 -20.97 55.45 -12.68
N LEU A 4 -19.83 54.79 -13.01
CA LEU A 4 -19.75 53.58 -13.80
C LEU A 4 -20.01 52.36 -12.93
N LEU A 5 -21.11 51.69 -13.10
CA LEU A 5 -21.41 50.39 -12.53
C LEU A 5 -20.77 49.33 -13.42
N SER A 6 -19.70 48.70 -12.95
CA SER A 6 -19.11 47.51 -13.58
C SER A 6 -19.79 46.24 -13.03
N SER A 7 -20.56 45.58 -13.87
CA SER A 7 -21.17 44.28 -13.61
C SER A 7 -20.10 43.19 -13.71
N VAL A 8 -19.78 42.58 -12.55
CA VAL A 8 -18.93 41.38 -12.46
C VAL A 8 -19.81 40.16 -12.75
N TRP A 9 -19.55 39.50 -13.86
CA TRP A 9 -20.12 38.19 -14.16
C TRP A 9 -19.29 37.10 -13.40
N LEU A 10 -19.87 36.52 -12.36
CA LEU A 10 -19.34 35.31 -11.73
C LEU A 10 -19.68 34.11 -12.65
N LEU A 11 -18.69 33.62 -13.36
CA LEU A 11 -18.73 32.29 -13.99
C LEU A 11 -18.57 31.23 -12.91
N THR A 12 -19.67 30.67 -12.44
CA THR A 12 -19.66 29.47 -11.61
C THR A 12 -19.40 28.26 -12.50
N THR A 13 -18.15 27.81 -12.60
CA THR A 13 -17.85 26.49 -13.14
C THR A 13 -18.20 25.45 -12.08
N SER A 14 -19.34 24.81 -12.20
CA SER A 14 -19.70 23.62 -11.44
C SER A 14 -18.80 22.46 -11.88
N SER A 15 -17.71 22.25 -11.14
CA SER A 15 -16.96 21.00 -11.19
C SER A 15 -17.85 19.93 -10.54
N SER A 16 -18.45 19.07 -11.35
CA SER A 16 -19.10 17.86 -10.85
C SER A 16 -18.02 16.97 -10.25
N ALA A 17 -17.88 16.98 -8.93
CA ALA A 17 -17.15 15.96 -8.22
C ALA A 17 -17.85 14.64 -8.52
N GLN A 18 -17.21 13.75 -9.28
CA GLN A 18 -17.68 12.38 -9.43
C GLN A 18 -17.64 11.75 -8.03
N VAL A 19 -18.81 11.53 -7.47
CA VAL A 19 -18.96 10.73 -6.25
C VAL A 19 -18.60 9.30 -6.66
N GLU A 20 -17.48 8.79 -6.15
CA GLU A 20 -17.14 7.38 -6.37
C GLU A 20 -18.29 6.49 -5.89
N PRO A 21 -18.66 5.44 -6.65
CA PRO A 21 -19.74 4.54 -6.27
C PRO A 21 -19.43 3.90 -4.92
N ALA A 22 -20.47 3.67 -4.13
CA ALA A 22 -20.35 2.95 -2.85
C ALA A 22 -19.66 1.59 -3.07
N PRO A 23 -18.80 1.12 -2.14
CA PRO A 23 -18.12 -0.16 -2.29
C PRO A 23 -19.13 -1.29 -2.55
N ALA A 24 -18.79 -2.20 -3.46
CA ALA A 24 -19.60 -3.39 -3.71
C ALA A 24 -19.79 -4.20 -2.41
N GLU A 25 -20.94 -4.84 -2.28
CA GLU A 25 -21.25 -5.68 -1.11
C GLU A 25 -20.16 -6.74 -0.92
N GLY A 26 -19.61 -6.85 0.30
CA GLY A 26 -18.47 -7.74 0.60
C GLY A 26 -17.08 -7.18 0.30
N ALA A 27 -16.95 -5.96 -0.25
CA ALA A 27 -15.65 -5.35 -0.48
C ALA A 27 -14.91 -5.00 0.83
N LEU A 28 -15.66 -4.64 1.88
CA LEU A 28 -15.14 -4.25 3.18
C LEU A 28 -15.72 -5.14 4.30
N THR A 29 -14.86 -5.68 5.15
CA THR A 29 -15.25 -6.49 6.30
C THR A 29 -14.55 -6.02 7.56
N THR A 30 -15.26 -5.83 8.64
CA THR A 30 -14.69 -5.57 9.97
C THR A 30 -14.26 -6.90 10.59
N LEU A 31 -12.99 -7.04 10.96
CA LEU A 31 -12.48 -8.21 11.68
C LEU A 31 -12.61 -8.05 13.19
N GLY A 32 -12.24 -6.90 13.71
CA GLY A 32 -12.27 -6.62 15.14
C GLY A 32 -11.71 -5.24 15.46
N THR A 33 -11.30 -5.06 16.71
CA THR A 33 -10.73 -3.81 17.21
C THR A 33 -9.42 -4.08 17.94
N LEU A 34 -8.39 -3.27 17.73
CA LEU A 34 -7.13 -3.37 18.45
C LEU A 34 -7.36 -3.26 19.97
N LYS A 35 -7.02 -4.31 20.71
CA LYS A 35 -7.30 -4.42 22.16
C LYS A 35 -6.18 -3.88 23.04
N SER A 36 -4.97 -3.76 22.49
CA SER A 36 -3.84 -3.23 23.24
C SER A 36 -4.00 -1.74 23.50
N LYS A 37 -3.88 -1.35 24.76
CA LYS A 37 -3.82 0.07 25.15
C LYS A 37 -2.48 0.73 24.80
N LYS A 38 -1.48 -0.08 24.43
CA LYS A 38 -0.15 0.39 24.03
C LYS A 38 -0.07 0.76 22.56
N ILE A 39 -1.02 0.30 21.73
CA ILE A 39 -1.11 0.66 20.32
C ILE A 39 -2.07 1.84 20.24
N THR A 40 -1.52 3.02 20.15
CA THR A 40 -2.27 4.29 20.11
C THR A 40 -2.22 4.97 18.75
N GLU A 41 -1.18 4.67 17.96
CA GLU A 41 -0.89 5.26 16.66
C GLU A 41 -0.32 4.18 15.74
N SER A 42 -1.21 3.28 15.24
CA SER A 42 -0.82 2.20 14.33
C SER A 42 -0.51 2.78 12.95
N SER A 43 0.74 3.16 12.72
CA SER A 43 1.19 3.82 11.49
C SER A 43 1.64 2.82 10.41
N GLY A 44 2.21 1.67 10.76
CA GLY A 44 2.62 0.64 9.81
C GLY A 44 2.09 -0.75 10.11
N LEU A 45 1.91 -1.56 9.07
CA LEU A 45 1.51 -2.97 9.16
C LEU A 45 2.44 -3.89 8.39
N ALA A 46 2.76 -5.04 9.00
CA ALA A 46 3.43 -6.15 8.33
C ALA A 46 2.76 -7.48 8.69
N ARG A 47 2.56 -8.37 7.73
CA ARG A 47 2.00 -9.69 8.01
C ARG A 47 3.01 -10.56 8.75
N SER A 48 2.52 -11.45 9.62
CA SER A 48 3.35 -12.50 10.18
C SER A 48 3.58 -13.63 9.16
N HIS A 49 4.80 -14.15 9.09
CA HIS A 49 5.10 -15.35 8.31
C HIS A 49 4.83 -16.64 9.09
N PHE A 50 4.74 -16.58 10.43
CA PHE A 50 4.57 -17.76 11.27
C PHE A 50 3.14 -18.01 11.71
N ILE A 51 2.36 -16.95 11.87
CA ILE A 51 0.98 -17.04 12.36
C ILE A 51 0.05 -16.50 11.28
N GLU A 52 -0.85 -17.32 10.81
CA GLU A 52 -1.91 -16.91 9.92
C GLU A 52 -2.85 -15.95 10.65
N ASP A 53 -3.44 -15.00 9.95
CA ASP A 53 -4.33 -13.96 10.51
C ASP A 53 -3.71 -13.21 11.70
N ALA A 54 -2.40 -12.96 11.64
CA ALA A 54 -1.69 -12.11 12.58
C ALA A 54 -0.80 -11.10 11.86
N TRP A 55 -0.75 -9.90 12.43
CA TRP A 55 -0.02 -8.75 11.87
C TRP A 55 0.80 -8.07 12.93
N TRP A 56 1.91 -7.52 12.50
CA TRP A 56 2.78 -6.65 13.27
C TRP A 56 2.43 -5.19 12.99
N THR A 57 2.51 -4.37 14.02
CA THR A 57 2.39 -2.92 13.94
C THR A 57 3.35 -2.23 14.90
N MET A 58 3.54 -0.96 14.74
CA MET A 58 4.26 -0.08 15.67
C MET A 58 3.47 1.23 15.83
N ASN A 59 3.85 2.02 16.82
CA ASN A 59 3.38 3.40 16.92
C ASN A 59 4.33 4.35 16.21
N ASP A 60 3.81 5.45 15.78
CA ASP A 60 4.51 6.59 15.22
C ASP A 60 5.51 7.24 16.21
N SER A 61 5.99 8.42 15.86
CA SER A 61 6.92 9.26 16.64
C SER A 61 6.44 9.55 18.07
N GLY A 62 7.37 9.89 18.95
CA GLY A 62 7.05 10.17 20.35
C GLY A 62 6.84 8.93 21.24
N HIS A 63 6.84 7.73 20.67
CA HIS A 63 6.73 6.46 21.36
C HIS A 63 8.07 5.73 21.51
N GLY A 64 8.09 4.68 22.33
CA GLY A 64 9.26 3.80 22.45
C GLY A 64 9.48 2.92 21.21
N THR A 65 10.49 2.06 21.28
CA THR A 65 10.91 1.18 20.17
C THR A 65 10.19 -0.17 20.20
N ALA A 66 8.89 -0.16 20.52
CA ALA A 66 8.09 -1.38 20.62
C ALA A 66 7.38 -1.69 19.30
N VAL A 67 7.37 -2.97 18.94
CA VAL A 67 6.55 -3.54 17.87
C VAL A 67 5.56 -4.53 18.48
N TYR A 68 4.35 -4.55 17.98
CA TYR A 68 3.24 -5.30 18.54
C TYR A 68 2.67 -6.28 17.53
N MET A 69 2.44 -7.52 17.92
CA MET A 69 1.70 -8.48 17.10
C MET A 69 0.27 -8.62 17.64
N PHE A 70 -0.68 -8.57 16.74
CA PHE A 70 -2.10 -8.79 17.03
C PHE A 70 -2.73 -9.79 16.03
N GLY A 71 -3.79 -10.44 16.44
CA GLY A 71 -4.56 -11.35 15.60
C GLY A 71 -5.83 -10.70 15.02
N ASP A 72 -6.58 -11.46 14.25
CA ASP A 72 -7.80 -11.06 13.52
C ASP A 72 -8.84 -10.34 14.38
N LYS A 73 -9.01 -10.77 15.64
CA LYS A 73 -9.92 -10.15 16.60
C LYS A 73 -9.30 -9.01 17.43
N GLY A 74 -8.13 -8.53 17.01
CA GLY A 74 -7.38 -7.47 17.68
C GLY A 74 -6.73 -7.86 19.01
N GLN A 75 -6.71 -9.15 19.38
CA GLN A 75 -6.04 -9.64 20.57
C GLN A 75 -4.52 -9.49 20.42
N THR A 76 -3.86 -9.04 21.48
CA THR A 76 -2.40 -8.93 21.50
C THR A 76 -1.76 -10.32 21.59
N ILE A 77 -0.85 -10.63 20.66
CA ILE A 77 -0.07 -11.86 20.63
C ILE A 77 1.33 -11.60 21.20
N ALA A 78 1.98 -10.53 20.77
CA ALA A 78 3.31 -10.18 21.22
C ALA A 78 3.50 -8.68 21.39
N ASP A 79 4.48 -8.33 22.24
CA ASP A 79 4.95 -6.98 22.55
C ASP A 79 6.49 -7.09 22.63
N CYS A 80 7.18 -6.61 21.61
CA CYS A 80 8.63 -6.75 21.49
C CYS A 80 9.30 -5.39 21.41
N ASN A 81 10.44 -5.22 22.07
CA ASN A 81 11.21 -3.98 22.03
C ASN A 81 12.52 -4.18 21.27
N LEU A 82 12.82 -3.28 20.35
CA LEU A 82 14.11 -3.23 19.65
C LEU A 82 15.14 -2.51 20.53
N LYS A 83 16.15 -3.25 21.03
CA LYS A 83 17.14 -2.74 22.00
C LYS A 83 18.04 -1.63 21.45
N ASN A 84 18.41 -1.74 20.18
CA ASN A 84 19.39 -0.87 19.51
C ASN A 84 18.74 0.03 18.46
N ALA A 85 17.45 0.29 18.60
CA ALA A 85 16.70 1.20 17.74
C ALA A 85 16.40 2.52 18.47
N LYS A 86 16.07 3.53 17.68
CA LYS A 86 15.47 4.79 18.15
C LYS A 86 14.21 5.00 17.33
N ASN A 87 13.12 5.42 17.96
CA ASN A 87 11.96 5.92 17.28
C ASN A 87 12.09 7.44 17.21
N ARG A 88 12.58 7.94 16.08
CA ARG A 88 12.60 9.36 15.80
C ARG A 88 11.33 9.77 15.10
N ASP A 89 10.96 8.98 14.07
CA ASP A 89 9.77 9.21 13.25
C ASP A 89 9.47 7.93 12.45
N TRP A 90 8.93 6.90 13.18
CA TRP A 90 8.61 5.60 12.59
C TRP A 90 7.29 5.68 11.83
N GLU A 91 7.31 5.37 10.54
CA GLU A 91 6.17 5.59 9.66
C GLU A 91 5.63 4.30 9.03
N ALA A 92 6.46 3.29 8.86
CA ALA A 92 6.03 2.10 8.13
C ALA A 92 6.67 0.81 8.64
N MET A 93 5.98 -0.32 8.40
CA MET A 93 6.51 -1.67 8.56
C MET A 93 6.35 -2.49 7.29
N ALA A 94 7.28 -3.42 7.08
CA ALA A 94 7.18 -4.44 6.05
C ALA A 94 7.65 -5.80 6.57
N SER A 95 7.26 -6.88 5.88
CA SER A 95 7.78 -8.23 6.10
C SER A 95 8.23 -8.84 4.79
N PHE A 96 9.33 -9.60 4.83
CA PHE A 96 9.91 -10.26 3.67
C PHE A 96 10.64 -11.55 4.07
N GLN A 97 11.03 -12.34 3.08
CA GLN A 97 11.82 -13.56 3.29
C GLN A 97 13.12 -13.44 2.52
N ARG A 98 14.23 -13.80 3.15
CA ARG A 98 15.55 -13.81 2.52
C ARG A 98 16.38 -14.93 3.11
N ASP A 99 17.10 -15.67 2.26
CA ASP A 99 17.99 -16.76 2.69
C ASP A 99 17.30 -17.77 3.64
N GLY A 100 16.04 -18.11 3.35
CA GLY A 100 15.24 -19.04 4.15
C GLY A 100 14.78 -18.50 5.50
N LYS A 101 14.99 -17.22 5.80
CA LYS A 101 14.57 -16.56 7.03
C LYS A 101 13.46 -15.55 6.79
N ASN A 102 12.64 -15.32 7.81
CA ASN A 102 11.58 -14.34 7.82
C ASN A 102 12.05 -13.08 8.54
N TYR A 103 11.88 -11.93 7.93
CA TYR A 103 12.30 -10.65 8.46
C TYR A 103 11.14 -9.67 8.57
N LEU A 104 11.29 -8.79 9.55
CA LEU A 104 10.49 -7.59 9.71
C LEU A 104 11.40 -6.36 9.53
N LEU A 105 10.84 -5.34 8.93
CA LEU A 105 11.46 -4.04 8.71
C LEU A 105 10.59 -2.97 9.36
N VAL A 106 11.20 -2.10 10.15
CA VAL A 106 10.63 -0.84 10.63
C VAL A 106 11.38 0.30 9.97
N ALA A 107 10.67 1.25 9.40
CA ALA A 107 11.21 2.39 8.69
C ALA A 107 11.09 3.68 9.52
N ASP A 108 12.23 4.25 9.90
CA ASP A 108 12.37 5.55 10.57
C ASP A 108 12.67 6.61 9.50
N VAL A 109 11.62 7.07 8.83
CA VAL A 109 11.70 7.82 7.57
C VAL A 109 10.88 9.10 7.54
N GLY A 110 10.06 9.35 8.57
CA GLY A 110 9.30 10.58 8.70
C GLY A 110 10.20 11.80 8.83
N ASP A 111 9.82 12.89 8.19
CA ASP A 111 10.54 14.17 8.20
C ASP A 111 9.63 15.30 7.70
N ASN A 112 8.66 15.70 8.51
CA ASN A 112 7.63 16.67 8.16
C ASN A 112 8.18 18.02 7.66
N VAL A 113 9.45 18.30 7.93
CA VAL A 113 10.13 19.52 7.48
C VAL A 113 11.16 19.28 6.39
N SER A 114 11.32 18.05 5.94
CA SER A 114 12.25 17.60 4.88
C SER A 114 13.68 18.13 5.09
N ARG A 115 14.26 17.81 6.27
CA ARG A 115 15.61 18.26 6.67
C ARG A 115 16.54 17.10 7.08
N ARG A 116 16.00 15.88 7.20
CA ARG A 116 16.81 14.71 7.58
C ARG A 116 17.67 14.28 6.39
N GLU A 117 18.98 14.46 6.53
CA GLU A 117 19.95 13.98 5.54
C GLU A 117 20.08 12.45 5.55
N ARG A 118 19.73 11.80 6.67
CA ARG A 118 19.82 10.35 6.87
C ARG A 118 18.55 9.81 7.52
N CYS A 119 18.02 8.76 6.92
CA CYS A 119 16.94 7.96 7.45
C CYS A 119 17.45 6.56 7.82
N GLN A 120 16.69 5.80 8.62
CA GLN A 120 17.09 4.49 9.09
C GLN A 120 16.03 3.43 8.75
N LEU A 121 16.52 2.22 8.47
CA LEU A 121 15.73 1.01 8.47
C LEU A 121 16.24 0.09 9.59
N TYR A 122 15.32 -0.45 10.38
CA TYR A 122 15.61 -1.45 11.40
C TYR A 122 15.08 -2.80 10.93
N ILE A 123 15.98 -3.72 10.60
CA ILE A 123 15.64 -5.05 10.07
C ILE A 123 16.00 -6.10 11.12
N PHE A 124 15.05 -6.99 11.42
CA PHE A 124 15.26 -8.05 12.40
C PHE A 124 14.51 -9.33 12.00
N GLU A 125 15.04 -10.48 12.42
CA GLU A 125 14.38 -11.76 12.19
C GLU A 125 13.05 -11.82 12.95
N GLU A 126 11.96 -12.20 12.27
CA GLU A 126 10.66 -12.33 12.91
C GLU A 126 10.70 -13.38 14.02
N PRO A 127 10.36 -13.03 15.28
CA PRO A 127 10.38 -13.97 16.37
C PRO A 127 9.26 -15.00 16.26
N LYS A 128 9.58 -16.28 16.50
CA LYS A 128 8.59 -17.36 16.54
C LYS A 128 7.90 -17.39 17.90
N PHE A 129 6.58 -17.39 17.87
CA PHE A 129 5.73 -17.55 19.04
C PHE A 129 4.70 -18.65 18.81
N LYS A 130 4.36 -19.37 19.90
CA LYS A 130 3.18 -20.27 19.90
C LYS A 130 2.04 -19.51 20.55
N PRO A 131 0.92 -19.23 19.85
CA PRO A 131 -0.20 -18.51 20.44
C PRO A 131 -0.66 -19.14 21.75
N LYS A 132 -0.82 -18.34 22.79
CA LYS A 132 -1.35 -18.77 24.09
C LYS A 132 -2.69 -18.12 24.36
N LYS A 133 -3.62 -18.86 24.92
CA LYS A 133 -5.01 -18.39 25.17
C LYS A 133 -5.12 -17.15 26.08
N LYS A 134 -4.13 -16.85 26.93
CA LYS A 134 -4.28 -15.83 28.00
C LYS A 134 -3.08 -14.88 28.22
N LYS A 135 -1.95 -15.04 27.54
CA LYS A 135 -0.78 -14.17 27.76
C LYS A 135 -0.13 -13.78 26.44
N SER A 136 0.16 -12.50 26.30
CA SER A 136 1.03 -12.03 25.23
C SER A 136 2.50 -12.40 25.53
N TYR A 137 3.29 -12.53 24.47
CA TYR A 137 4.72 -12.69 24.57
C TYR A 137 5.39 -11.32 24.68
N SER A 138 6.47 -11.26 25.45
CA SER A 138 7.35 -10.09 25.46
C SER A 138 8.77 -10.53 25.17
N LYS A 139 9.45 -9.84 24.28
CA LYS A 139 10.83 -10.14 23.89
C LYS A 139 11.60 -8.85 23.59
N LYS A 140 12.88 -8.84 23.98
CA LYS A 140 13.83 -7.83 23.51
C LYS A 140 14.51 -8.38 22.27
N LEU A 141 14.51 -7.62 21.19
CA LEU A 141 15.07 -7.98 19.88
C LEU A 141 16.22 -7.04 19.55
N LYS A 142 17.19 -7.54 18.80
CA LYS A 142 18.25 -6.72 18.20
C LYS A 142 17.98 -6.61 16.71
N ALA A 143 18.09 -5.41 16.16
CA ALA A 143 17.89 -5.14 14.73
C ALA A 143 19.22 -4.80 14.05
N THR A 144 19.36 -5.15 12.80
CA THR A 144 20.35 -4.55 11.92
C THR A 144 19.87 -3.16 11.54
N ARG A 145 20.65 -2.13 11.83
CA ARG A 145 20.37 -0.75 11.45
C ARG A 145 21.05 -0.45 10.12
N LEU A 146 20.28 -0.06 9.12
CA LEU A 146 20.78 0.45 7.85
C LEU A 146 20.50 1.94 7.77
N GLU A 147 21.49 2.73 7.36
CA GLU A 147 21.34 4.15 7.11
C GLU A 147 21.30 4.42 5.61
N PHE A 148 20.43 5.32 5.20
CA PHE A 148 20.33 5.73 3.81
C PHE A 148 19.97 7.21 3.68
N ARG A 149 20.20 7.76 2.48
CA ARG A 149 19.73 9.08 2.05
C ARG A 149 19.00 8.97 0.73
N TYR A 150 18.17 9.95 0.43
CA TYR A 150 17.61 10.09 -0.90
C TYR A 150 18.63 10.76 -1.83
N GLU A 151 18.69 10.36 -3.11
CA GLU A 151 19.70 10.88 -4.06
C GLU A 151 19.53 12.37 -4.34
N ASP A 152 18.31 12.89 -4.24
CA ASP A 152 17.93 14.25 -4.57
C ASP A 152 17.57 15.11 -3.32
N GLY A 153 18.09 14.73 -2.15
CA GLY A 153 17.98 15.45 -0.87
C GLY A 153 16.84 14.98 0.03
N PRO A 154 16.70 15.56 1.23
CA PRO A 154 15.74 15.13 2.24
C PRO A 154 14.30 15.06 1.76
N ARG A 155 13.57 14.03 2.22
CA ARG A 155 12.15 13.80 1.92
C ARG A 155 11.38 13.38 3.16
N ASN A 156 10.14 13.88 3.30
CA ASN A 156 9.18 13.27 4.21
C ASN A 156 8.62 12.02 3.54
N CYS A 157 8.71 10.86 4.18
CA CYS A 157 8.22 9.60 3.65
C CYS A 157 7.38 8.90 4.72
N GLU A 158 6.21 8.39 4.34
CA GLU A 158 5.33 7.64 5.23
C GLU A 158 4.93 6.27 4.63
N ALA A 159 5.22 6.04 3.35
CA ALA A 159 4.88 4.80 2.68
C ALA A 159 6.12 4.02 2.29
N VAL A 160 6.29 2.84 2.88
CA VAL A 160 7.42 1.94 2.62
C VAL A 160 6.92 0.52 2.41
N ALA A 161 7.43 -0.15 1.39
CA ALA A 161 7.21 -1.58 1.16
C ALA A 161 8.49 -2.28 0.72
N CYS A 162 8.68 -3.50 1.18
CA CYS A 162 9.80 -4.35 0.78
C CYS A 162 9.33 -5.38 -0.24
N VAL A 163 10.11 -5.65 -1.28
CA VAL A 163 9.86 -6.78 -2.16
C VAL A 163 9.95 -8.09 -1.39
N PRO A 164 9.19 -9.13 -1.78
CA PRO A 164 9.07 -10.36 -0.98
C PRO A 164 10.38 -11.11 -0.73
N ASP A 165 11.38 -10.96 -1.61
CA ASP A 165 12.73 -11.54 -1.48
C ASP A 165 13.72 -10.67 -0.67
N GLY A 166 13.31 -9.47 -0.29
CA GLY A 166 14.13 -8.55 0.48
C GLY A 166 15.26 -7.85 -0.28
N GLU A 167 15.27 -7.88 -1.61
CA GLU A 167 16.33 -7.24 -2.39
C GLU A 167 16.19 -5.72 -2.46
N SER A 168 14.95 -5.23 -2.42
CA SER A 168 14.66 -3.80 -2.53
C SER A 168 13.57 -3.34 -1.60
N VAL A 169 13.67 -2.07 -1.20
CA VAL A 169 12.63 -1.33 -0.50
C VAL A 169 12.17 -0.18 -1.38
N PHE A 170 10.87 -0.02 -1.55
CA PHE A 170 10.28 1.16 -2.18
C PHE A 170 9.82 2.13 -1.10
N LEU A 171 10.04 3.41 -1.38
CA LEU A 171 9.67 4.52 -0.50
C LEU A 171 8.91 5.55 -1.33
N ILE A 172 7.84 6.11 -0.78
CA ILE A 172 7.08 7.17 -1.45
C ILE A 172 7.02 8.40 -0.55
N GLU A 173 7.41 9.53 -1.13
CA GLU A 173 7.34 10.82 -0.48
C GLU A 173 5.89 11.22 -0.17
N LYS A 174 5.64 11.71 1.03
CA LYS A 174 4.37 12.38 1.38
C LYS A 174 4.50 13.88 1.10
N ILE A 175 3.73 14.37 0.14
CA ILE A 175 3.59 15.79 -0.13
C ILE A 175 2.21 16.22 0.34
N PHE A 176 2.14 17.21 1.23
CA PHE A 176 0.88 17.80 1.65
C PHE A 176 0.21 18.61 0.51
N LEU A 177 -1.11 18.67 0.54
CA LEU A 177 -1.90 19.30 -0.52
C LEU A 177 -1.57 20.79 -0.73
N GLU A 178 -1.10 21.46 0.29
CA GLU A 178 -0.95 22.94 0.31
C GLU A 178 0.40 23.45 -0.20
N THR A 179 1.45 22.61 -0.12
CA THR A 179 2.80 23.02 -0.49
C THR A 179 3.15 22.55 -1.91
N ASN A 180 3.35 23.47 -2.82
CA ASN A 180 3.85 23.23 -4.19
C ASN A 180 2.94 22.37 -5.10
N LYS A 181 1.85 22.95 -5.60
CA LYS A 181 0.83 22.32 -6.44
C LYS A 181 1.33 21.64 -7.74
N ARG A 182 2.57 21.84 -8.15
CA ARG A 182 3.14 21.34 -9.41
C ARG A 182 4.01 20.09 -9.28
N ARG A 183 4.36 19.68 -8.05
CA ARG A 183 5.24 18.55 -7.81
C ARG A 183 4.45 17.31 -7.41
N HIS A 184 4.74 16.18 -8.06
CA HIS A 184 4.24 14.87 -7.66
C HIS A 184 5.20 14.18 -6.69
N PRO A 185 4.70 13.40 -5.71
CA PRO A 185 5.52 12.55 -4.85
C PRO A 185 6.51 11.71 -5.64
N GLY A 186 7.77 11.67 -5.19
CA GLY A 186 8.77 10.77 -5.72
C GLY A 186 8.54 9.34 -5.23
N ILE A 187 8.77 8.38 -6.12
CA ILE A 187 8.92 6.96 -5.79
C ILE A 187 10.39 6.63 -5.87
N TYR A 188 10.93 6.07 -4.79
CA TYR A 188 12.35 5.75 -4.66
C TYR A 188 12.53 4.24 -4.45
N GLU A 189 13.59 3.69 -5.01
CA GLU A 189 14.04 2.33 -4.76
C GLU A 189 15.35 2.36 -3.98
N LEU A 190 15.41 1.62 -2.89
CA LEU A 190 16.60 1.38 -2.09
C LEU A 190 16.97 -0.10 -2.17
N LYS A 191 18.12 -0.41 -2.76
CA LYS A 191 18.66 -1.77 -2.78
C LYS A 191 19.20 -2.12 -1.39
N LEU A 192 18.77 -3.27 -0.85
CA LEU A 192 19.26 -3.74 0.43
C LEU A 192 20.54 -4.58 0.25
N PRO A 193 21.56 -4.35 1.08
CA PRO A 193 22.75 -5.19 1.09
C PRO A 193 22.42 -6.60 1.63
N PRO A 194 23.33 -7.59 1.49
CA PRO A 194 23.22 -8.85 2.21
C PRO A 194 23.05 -8.60 3.71
N LEU A 195 22.07 -9.28 4.32
CA LEU A 195 21.82 -9.13 5.76
C LEU A 195 22.79 -10.01 6.53
N LYS A 196 23.68 -9.39 7.27
CA LYS A 196 24.53 -10.11 8.22
C LYS A 196 23.71 -10.43 9.48
N PRO A 197 23.90 -11.61 10.12
CA PRO A 197 23.31 -11.87 11.42
C PRO A 197 23.77 -10.78 12.41
N PRO A 198 22.90 -10.34 13.34
CA PRO A 198 23.31 -9.40 14.37
C PRO A 198 24.48 -10.01 15.15
N LEU A 199 25.57 -9.25 15.30
CA LEU A 199 26.76 -9.66 16.07
C LEU A 199 26.36 -10.11 17.50
N ASN A 200 27.04 -11.11 18.03
CA ASN A 200 26.83 -11.59 19.38
C ASN A 200 27.01 -10.48 20.41
N GLU A 201 26.43 -10.63 21.61
CA GLU A 201 26.40 -9.57 22.65
C GLU A 201 27.80 -9.14 23.11
N ASP A 202 28.83 -9.98 22.90
CA ASP A 202 30.21 -9.81 23.40
C ASP A 202 31.19 -9.23 22.36
N GLU A 203 30.72 -9.06 21.10
CA GLU A 203 31.54 -8.39 20.10
C GLU A 203 31.19 -6.89 20.12
N ASP A 204 32.07 -6.10 20.74
CA ASP A 204 32.16 -4.65 20.50
C ASP A 204 32.47 -4.45 19.01
N GLY A 205 31.44 -4.63 18.20
CA GLY A 205 31.53 -4.39 16.77
C GLY A 205 31.86 -2.91 16.59
N GLN A 206 33.11 -2.64 16.27
CA GLN A 206 33.46 -1.44 15.53
C GLN A 206 32.39 -1.31 14.43
N ASP A 207 31.72 -0.18 14.39
CA ASP A 207 30.82 0.17 13.29
C ASP A 207 31.59 -0.09 12.00
N GLU A 208 31.41 -1.30 11.40
CA GLU A 208 31.95 -1.56 10.07
C GLU A 208 31.45 -0.39 9.23
N GLU A 209 32.33 0.20 8.49
CA GLU A 209 32.14 1.37 7.63
C GLU A 209 30.77 1.25 6.93
N ASN A 210 29.78 1.84 7.55
CA ASN A 210 28.36 1.64 7.20
C ASN A 210 28.16 2.44 5.91
N THR A 211 28.44 1.79 4.78
CA THR A 211 28.34 2.42 3.46
C THR A 211 26.93 3.02 3.35
N MET A 212 26.89 4.35 3.31
CA MET A 212 25.64 5.09 3.18
C MET A 212 24.89 4.64 1.93
N LEU A 213 23.74 4.01 2.16
CA LEU A 213 22.88 3.58 1.06
C LEU A 213 22.19 4.80 0.42
N VAL A 214 21.82 4.66 -0.85
CA VAL A 214 21.16 5.73 -1.60
C VAL A 214 19.86 5.23 -2.20
N ALA A 215 18.76 5.82 -1.79
CA ALA A 215 17.44 5.61 -2.39
C ALA A 215 17.37 6.40 -3.70
N LYS A 216 17.25 5.69 -4.83
CA LYS A 216 17.20 6.27 -6.17
C LYS A 216 15.78 6.52 -6.59
N ARG A 217 15.52 7.69 -7.16
CA ARG A 217 14.22 8.02 -7.71
C ARG A 217 13.96 7.24 -8.99
N ILE A 218 12.89 6.47 -9.03
CA ILE A 218 12.55 5.63 -10.19
C ILE A 218 11.27 6.12 -10.91
N ALA A 219 10.40 6.83 -10.21
CA ALA A 219 9.13 7.30 -10.79
C ALA A 219 8.54 8.46 -9.98
N SER A 220 7.34 8.87 -10.37
CA SER A 220 6.48 9.81 -9.63
C SER A 220 5.10 9.21 -9.46
N PHE A 221 4.47 9.48 -8.31
CA PHE A 221 3.13 9.05 -8.02
C PHE A 221 2.15 10.22 -8.17
N PRO A 222 1.02 10.07 -8.89
CA PRO A 222 0.15 11.19 -9.22
C PRO A 222 -0.70 11.71 -8.05
N PHE A 223 -0.82 10.94 -6.96
CA PHE A 223 -1.66 11.28 -5.81
C PHE A 223 -0.83 11.77 -4.63
N ARG A 224 -1.40 12.70 -3.86
CA ARG A 224 -0.75 13.32 -2.71
C ARG A 224 -1.23 12.72 -1.39
N GLY A 225 -0.55 13.09 -0.30
CA GLY A 225 -0.91 12.64 1.05
C GLY A 225 -0.75 11.14 1.25
N VAL A 226 0.24 10.54 0.59
CA VAL A 226 0.54 9.09 0.70
C VAL A 226 0.91 8.76 2.14
N THR A 227 0.25 7.76 2.72
CA THR A 227 0.41 7.33 4.12
C THR A 227 0.80 5.87 4.29
N GLY A 228 0.67 5.04 3.26
CA GLY A 228 1.03 3.64 3.38
C GLY A 228 1.19 2.93 2.04
N MET A 229 1.97 1.86 2.05
CA MET A 229 2.22 1.01 0.88
C MET A 229 2.45 -0.43 1.30
N SER A 230 2.05 -1.37 0.45
CA SER A 230 2.34 -2.79 0.65
C SER A 230 2.50 -3.51 -0.68
N ILE A 231 3.37 -4.53 -0.71
CA ILE A 231 3.54 -5.46 -1.82
C ILE A 231 2.97 -6.81 -1.43
N SER A 232 2.23 -7.44 -2.36
CA SER A 232 1.67 -8.77 -2.15
C SER A 232 2.76 -9.83 -1.97
N PRO A 233 2.51 -10.91 -1.22
CA PRO A 233 3.47 -12.00 -1.00
C PRO A 233 4.06 -12.60 -2.28
N ASN A 234 3.28 -12.66 -3.35
CA ASN A 234 3.74 -13.17 -4.65
C ASN A 234 4.49 -12.13 -5.50
N GLY A 235 4.66 -10.90 -5.01
CA GLY A 235 5.36 -9.81 -5.69
C GLY A 235 4.65 -9.26 -6.93
N LYS A 236 3.38 -9.64 -7.19
CA LYS A 236 2.67 -9.25 -8.41
C LYS A 236 1.78 -8.03 -8.25
N ARG A 237 1.45 -7.64 -7.03
CA ARG A 237 0.57 -6.51 -6.71
C ARG A 237 1.24 -5.57 -5.73
N LEU A 238 0.99 -4.29 -5.90
CA LEU A 238 1.44 -3.23 -4.98
C LEU A 238 0.28 -2.27 -4.77
N VAL A 239 -0.03 -1.98 -3.52
CA VAL A 239 -1.04 -1.00 -3.13
C VAL A 239 -0.37 0.21 -2.50
N ILE A 240 -0.84 1.39 -2.87
CA ILE A 240 -0.45 2.67 -2.26
C ILE A 240 -1.72 3.32 -1.76
N ARG A 241 -1.73 3.77 -0.51
CA ARG A 241 -2.87 4.50 0.06
C ARG A 241 -2.51 5.93 0.43
N ASN A 242 -3.50 6.77 0.46
CA ASN A 242 -3.53 8.02 1.19
C ASN A 242 -4.64 7.96 2.27
N TYR A 243 -4.97 9.06 2.92
CA TYR A 243 -6.02 9.08 3.95
C TYR A 243 -7.40 8.62 3.46
N LEU A 244 -7.74 8.85 2.19
CA LEU A 244 -9.10 8.70 1.65
C LEU A 244 -9.25 7.54 0.67
N SER A 245 -8.19 7.17 -0.05
CA SER A 245 -8.23 6.20 -1.15
C SER A 245 -7.02 5.29 -1.14
N ALA A 246 -7.11 4.19 -1.89
CA ALA A 246 -5.96 3.37 -2.23
C ALA A 246 -5.93 3.05 -3.73
N HIS A 247 -4.74 2.76 -4.22
CA HIS A 247 -4.44 2.58 -5.63
C HIS A 247 -3.63 1.30 -5.80
N LEU A 248 -4.18 0.34 -6.55
CA LEU A 248 -3.59 -0.97 -6.79
C LEU A 248 -2.90 -1.01 -8.14
N PHE A 249 -1.61 -1.31 -8.13
CA PHE A 249 -0.81 -1.62 -9.31
C PHE A 249 -0.65 -3.14 -9.43
N GLU A 250 -0.68 -3.64 -10.67
CA GLU A 250 -0.50 -5.07 -10.96
C GLU A 250 0.62 -5.27 -11.98
N ARG A 251 1.50 -6.21 -11.69
CA ARG A 251 2.51 -6.70 -12.64
C ARG A 251 1.90 -7.83 -13.45
N VAL A 252 1.56 -7.54 -14.68
CA VAL A 252 1.04 -8.55 -15.63
C VAL A 252 2.20 -8.99 -16.52
N ALA A 253 2.40 -10.31 -16.63
CA ALA A 253 3.46 -10.85 -17.47
C ALA A 253 3.18 -10.57 -18.96
N VAL A 254 4.20 -10.08 -19.67
CA VAL A 254 4.21 -9.93 -21.12
C VAL A 254 5.29 -10.87 -21.64
N ASP A 255 4.93 -11.76 -22.57
CA ASP A 255 5.81 -12.80 -23.11
C ASP A 255 6.50 -13.64 -22.00
N GLY A 256 5.74 -13.98 -20.96
CA GLY A 256 6.21 -14.77 -19.83
C GLY A 256 7.12 -14.04 -18.84
N LYS A 257 7.40 -12.77 -19.05
CA LYS A 257 8.25 -11.95 -18.17
C LYS A 257 7.42 -10.91 -17.41
N LEU A 258 7.65 -10.82 -16.10
CA LEU A 258 7.07 -9.74 -15.30
C LEU A 258 7.83 -8.43 -15.53
N PRO A 259 7.13 -7.30 -15.74
CA PRO A 259 7.79 -6.00 -15.83
C PRO A 259 8.43 -5.64 -14.49
N THR A 260 9.43 -4.76 -14.50
CA THR A 260 9.95 -4.16 -13.26
C THR A 260 8.89 -3.24 -12.64
N TRP A 261 9.02 -2.94 -11.34
CA TRP A 261 8.11 -1.98 -10.71
C TRP A 261 8.27 -0.57 -11.29
N GLU A 262 9.48 -0.19 -11.69
CA GLU A 262 9.71 1.08 -12.40
C GLU A 262 8.88 1.16 -13.70
N GLN A 263 8.88 0.09 -14.51
CA GLN A 263 8.05 0.02 -15.72
C GLN A 263 6.57 0.11 -15.39
N VAL A 264 6.11 -0.61 -14.35
CA VAL A 264 4.71 -0.56 -13.92
C VAL A 264 4.29 0.84 -13.48
N PHE A 265 5.10 1.52 -12.69
CA PHE A 265 4.79 2.89 -12.23
C PHE A 265 4.74 3.89 -13.39
N ARG A 266 5.57 3.71 -14.41
CA ARG A 266 5.63 4.58 -15.57
C ARG A 266 4.50 4.31 -16.57
N ASP A 267 4.21 3.03 -16.84
CA ASP A 267 3.44 2.61 -18.02
C ASP A 267 2.01 2.16 -17.65
N SER A 268 1.70 1.93 -16.38
CA SER A 268 0.41 1.41 -15.93
C SER A 268 -0.42 2.46 -15.17
N LYS A 269 -1.74 2.38 -15.33
CA LYS A 269 -2.67 3.12 -14.48
C LYS A 269 -3.12 2.23 -13.32
N PRO A 270 -3.06 2.72 -12.08
CA PRO A 270 -3.55 1.93 -10.95
C PRO A 270 -5.08 1.84 -10.94
N LYS A 271 -5.59 0.73 -10.40
CA LYS A 271 -7.02 0.56 -10.11
C LYS A 271 -7.33 1.21 -8.76
N SER A 272 -8.47 1.89 -8.67
CA SER A 272 -8.97 2.40 -7.38
C SER A 272 -9.39 1.22 -6.50
N VAL A 273 -9.07 1.31 -5.21
CA VAL A 273 -9.46 0.31 -4.19
C VAL A 273 -10.37 1.01 -3.18
N PRO A 274 -11.60 0.52 -2.96
CA PRO A 274 -12.50 1.10 -1.97
C PRO A 274 -11.90 0.95 -0.57
N MET A 275 -11.89 2.04 0.19
CA MET A 275 -11.31 2.08 1.52
C MET A 275 -12.38 2.42 2.56
N PRO A 276 -12.31 1.86 3.78
CA PRO A 276 -13.18 2.30 4.86
C PRO A 276 -12.87 3.76 5.22
N LEU A 277 -13.91 4.51 5.62
CA LEU A 277 -13.70 5.83 6.19
C LEU A 277 -12.95 5.70 7.52
N GLN A 278 -11.76 6.23 7.56
CA GLN A 278 -10.88 6.21 8.74
C GLN A 278 -10.31 7.61 8.96
N VAL A 279 -10.33 8.05 10.21
CA VAL A 279 -9.55 9.23 10.61
C VAL A 279 -8.09 8.79 10.65
N GLN A 280 -7.20 9.49 9.95
CA GLN A 280 -5.77 9.16 9.85
C GLN A 280 -5.54 7.69 9.46
N GLY A 281 -6.14 7.27 8.36
CA GLY A 281 -5.93 5.93 7.82
C GLY A 281 -4.54 5.80 7.20
N GLU A 282 -3.63 5.04 7.83
CA GLU A 282 -2.23 4.96 7.40
C GLU A 282 -1.78 3.54 7.14
N ALA A 283 -1.89 2.68 8.11
CA ALA A 283 -1.34 1.34 8.03
C ALA A 283 -2.09 0.44 7.03
N ILE A 284 -1.36 -0.26 6.17
CA ILE A 284 -1.89 -1.15 5.15
C ILE A 284 -0.94 -2.33 4.90
N CYS A 285 -1.49 -3.53 4.76
CA CYS A 285 -0.71 -4.72 4.48
C CYS A 285 -1.52 -5.76 3.69
N PHE A 286 -0.92 -6.39 2.67
CA PHE A 286 -1.52 -7.55 2.03
C PHE A 286 -1.61 -8.74 2.98
N THR A 287 -2.70 -9.49 2.89
CA THR A 287 -2.84 -10.81 3.48
C THR A 287 -2.01 -11.86 2.72
N ARG A 288 -1.89 -13.04 3.30
CA ARG A 288 -1.09 -14.13 2.72
C ARG A 288 -1.66 -14.66 1.38
N ASP A 289 -2.97 -14.56 1.20
CA ASP A 289 -3.68 -15.02 0.00
C ASP A 289 -3.52 -14.10 -1.23
N ASN A 290 -2.85 -12.95 -1.08
CA ASN A 290 -2.68 -11.88 -2.07
C ASN A 290 -3.99 -11.17 -2.49
N ASN A 291 -5.14 -11.55 -1.97
CA ASN A 291 -6.45 -11.11 -2.43
C ASN A 291 -7.13 -10.11 -1.48
N HIS A 292 -6.55 -9.90 -0.31
CA HIS A 292 -7.11 -8.96 0.66
C HIS A 292 -6.02 -8.04 1.22
N LEU A 293 -6.47 -6.93 1.76
CA LEU A 293 -5.65 -6.00 2.53
C LEU A 293 -6.18 -5.94 3.95
N ILE A 294 -5.28 -5.77 4.90
CA ILE A 294 -5.61 -5.38 6.27
C ILE A 294 -5.22 -3.93 6.43
N VAL A 295 -6.13 -3.14 6.99
CA VAL A 295 -5.91 -1.73 7.26
C VAL A 295 -6.33 -1.35 8.67
N THR A 296 -5.56 -0.46 9.26
CA THR A 296 -5.84 0.22 10.52
C THR A 296 -5.62 1.71 10.36
N SER A 297 -5.87 2.46 11.39
CA SER A 297 -5.60 3.90 11.43
C SER A 297 -4.92 4.27 12.73
N GLU A 298 -4.38 5.46 12.81
CA GLU A 298 -3.91 6.03 14.06
C GLU A 298 -5.10 6.30 14.98
N THR A 299 -4.91 6.31 16.22
CA THR A 299 -5.74 6.43 17.40
C THR A 299 -5.93 5.10 18.13
N ALA A 300 -6.29 5.19 19.41
CA ALA A 300 -6.46 3.99 20.25
C ALA A 300 -7.70 3.18 19.85
N ARG A 301 -7.63 1.86 19.97
CA ARG A 301 -8.74 0.92 19.74
C ARG A 301 -9.34 0.99 18.34
N GLN A 302 -8.50 1.17 17.35
CA GLN A 302 -8.92 1.22 15.95
C GLN A 302 -9.54 -0.08 15.46
N THR A 303 -10.51 0.07 14.57
CA THR A 303 -11.09 -1.03 13.82
C THR A 303 -10.06 -1.62 12.85
N ILE A 304 -9.98 -2.95 12.84
CA ILE A 304 -9.21 -3.70 11.87
C ILE A 304 -10.16 -4.04 10.73
N TRP A 305 -9.86 -3.53 9.55
CA TRP A 305 -10.64 -3.81 8.35
C TRP A 305 -9.90 -4.77 7.43
N LYS A 306 -10.68 -5.65 6.81
CA LYS A 306 -10.25 -6.49 5.68
C LYS A 306 -10.90 -5.96 4.42
N VAL A 307 -10.09 -5.64 3.42
CA VAL A 307 -10.51 -5.08 2.12
C VAL A 307 -10.26 -6.13 1.05
N ASN A 308 -11.26 -6.46 0.27
CA ASN A 308 -11.13 -7.40 -0.85
C ASN A 308 -10.55 -6.68 -2.07
N VAL A 309 -9.45 -7.20 -2.61
CA VAL A 309 -8.78 -6.72 -3.84
C VAL A 309 -8.57 -7.86 -4.85
N ALA A 310 -9.31 -8.97 -4.69
CA ALA A 310 -9.35 -9.99 -5.73
C ALA A 310 -9.76 -9.33 -7.06
N SER A 311 -9.16 -9.73 -8.16
CA SER A 311 -9.57 -9.27 -9.48
C SER A 311 -11.05 -9.60 -9.62
N GLN A 312 -11.92 -8.61 -9.66
CA GLN A 312 -13.24 -8.81 -10.22
C GLN A 312 -12.94 -9.16 -11.68
N GLN A 313 -13.27 -10.37 -12.09
CA GLN A 313 -13.41 -10.67 -13.50
C GLN A 313 -14.38 -9.62 -14.02
N GLU A 314 -13.95 -8.79 -14.97
CA GLU A 314 -14.86 -7.98 -15.74
C GLU A 314 -15.95 -8.94 -16.23
N SER A 315 -17.16 -8.76 -15.76
CA SER A 315 -18.31 -9.45 -16.28
C SER A 315 -18.41 -9.04 -17.76
N GLN A 316 -18.04 -9.94 -18.64
CA GLN A 316 -18.20 -9.81 -20.09
C GLN A 316 -19.69 -9.99 -20.47
N ASP A 317 -20.60 -9.27 -19.83
CA ASP A 317 -22.04 -9.36 -20.06
C ASP A 317 -22.66 -8.03 -20.44
N ASP A 318 -21.90 -7.07 -20.98
CA ASP A 318 -22.45 -5.92 -21.69
C ASP A 318 -22.02 -5.89 -23.16
N VAL A 319 -22.09 -7.04 -23.82
CA VAL A 319 -22.26 -7.05 -25.28
C VAL A 319 -23.74 -6.81 -25.55
N HIS A 320 -24.09 -5.59 -25.83
CA HIS A 320 -25.37 -5.27 -26.45
C HIS A 320 -25.61 -6.23 -27.62
N GLN A 321 -26.52 -7.15 -27.44
CA GLN A 321 -27.20 -7.80 -28.57
C GLN A 321 -28.02 -6.70 -29.28
N GLU A 322 -27.44 -6.10 -30.31
CA GLU A 322 -28.24 -5.44 -31.32
C GLU A 322 -29.10 -6.54 -31.95
N GLU A 323 -30.38 -6.55 -31.63
CA GLU A 323 -31.38 -7.34 -32.36
C GLU A 323 -31.36 -6.90 -33.82
N PRO A 324 -31.31 -7.84 -34.77
CA PRO A 324 -31.47 -7.48 -36.18
C PRO A 324 -32.89 -6.99 -36.39
N THR A 325 -33.05 -5.72 -36.74
CA THR A 325 -34.28 -5.13 -37.21
C THR A 325 -34.76 -5.86 -38.46
N THR A 326 -35.74 -6.72 -38.29
CA THR A 326 -36.52 -7.31 -39.39
C THR A 326 -37.38 -6.21 -40.04
N THR A 327 -36.92 -5.73 -41.18
CA THR A 327 -37.76 -4.95 -42.11
C THR A 327 -38.75 -5.87 -42.76
N ASN A 328 -40.01 -5.74 -42.38
CA ASN A 328 -41.17 -6.32 -43.11
C ASN A 328 -41.26 -5.71 -44.51
N GLY A 329 -40.85 -6.49 -45.51
CA GLY A 329 -41.14 -6.23 -46.91
C GLY A 329 -42.49 -6.82 -47.28
N ILE A 330 -43.36 -5.98 -47.82
CA ILE A 330 -44.74 -6.24 -48.30
C ILE A 330 -44.66 -7.21 -49.48
N GLU A 331 -45.28 -8.38 -49.34
CA GLU A 331 -45.60 -9.26 -50.44
C GLU A 331 -46.68 -8.62 -51.38
N GLN A 332 -46.35 -8.46 -52.66
CA GLN A 332 -47.34 -8.35 -53.71
C GLN A 332 -47.34 -9.65 -54.50
N SER A 333 -48.54 -10.25 -54.52
CA SER A 333 -48.94 -11.41 -55.29
C SER A 333 -48.86 -11.18 -56.76
N ALA A 334 -48.31 -12.11 -57.57
CA ALA A 334 -48.56 -12.28 -58.95
C ALA A 334 -48.64 -13.76 -59.34
N THR A 335 -49.78 -14.15 -59.83
CA THR A 335 -50.23 -15.44 -60.26
C THR A 335 -49.44 -15.96 -61.49
N PRO A 336 -49.33 -17.25 -61.73
CA PRO A 336 -48.53 -17.82 -62.82
C PRO A 336 -49.29 -17.95 -64.12
N LEU A 337 -48.68 -17.63 -65.25
CA LEU A 337 -49.09 -18.03 -66.57
C LEU A 337 -48.35 -19.29 -67.04
N LYS A 338 -49.13 -20.32 -67.32
CA LYS A 338 -48.75 -21.52 -68.07
C LYS A 338 -48.44 -21.16 -69.52
N THR A 339 -47.39 -21.72 -70.09
CA THR A 339 -47.36 -22.11 -71.50
C THR A 339 -46.53 -23.30 -71.72
N THR A 340 -47.09 -24.20 -72.45
CA THR A 340 -46.88 -25.52 -72.93
C THR A 340 -45.89 -25.54 -74.13
N GLU A 341 -45.34 -26.76 -74.37
CA GLU A 341 -44.82 -27.29 -75.63
C GLU A 341 -43.41 -26.81 -76.07
N ALA A 342 -42.62 -27.59 -76.71
CA ALA A 342 -42.57 -28.99 -77.17
C ALA A 342 -41.18 -29.18 -77.75
N GLN A 343 -40.79 -30.40 -77.78
CA GLN A 343 -39.80 -31.21 -78.51
C GLN A 343 -38.56 -31.53 -77.79
#